data_cd00142aeba068f5851bdaa0cb3c2c51
#
_entry.id   cd00142aeba068f5851bdaa0cb3c2c51
#
_cell.length_a   1.000
_cell.length_b   1.000
_cell.length_c   1.000
_cell.angle_alpha   90.00
_cell.angle_beta   90.00
_cell.angle_gamma   90.00
#
_symmetry.space_group_name_H-M   'P 1'
#
loop_
_entity.id
_entity.type
_entity.pdbx_description
1 polymer ?
#
loop_
_entity_poly.entity_id
_entity_poly.type
_entity_poly.pdbx_seq_one_letter_code
_entity_poly.pdbx_strand_id
1 'polypeptide(L)'
;MDFFDTKEKLMDVGDDYIRQIPKSIHETQENYDFVTLYNEWKKGSLRLRCHSIYNELVIHSNGNVPICQNLEVILGNVYEKSLDEIFNSRQTAKTICEYSHHCNRCWINYHRKFDIILLRSAEKFFPKRLIEFFYGKYQWNDDLNCTYKAYFKKIKNLVK
;
A
#
# COMPACT_ATOMS: atom_id res chain seq x y z
N MET A 1 2.22 16.69 13.50
CA MET A 1 0.76 16.61 13.27
C MET A 1 0.54 15.32 12.52
N ASP A 2 0.24 14.25 13.24
CA ASP A 2 0.05 12.93 12.63
C ASP A 2 -1.23 12.94 11.80
N PHE A 3 -1.09 13.09 10.50
CA PHE A 3 -2.21 13.12 9.56
C PHE A 3 -3.07 11.84 9.59
N PHE A 4 -2.55 10.76 10.15
CA PHE A 4 -3.18 9.44 10.22
C PHE A 4 -3.11 8.85 11.63
N ASP A 5 -3.23 9.72 12.61
CA ASP A 5 -3.21 9.33 14.00
C ASP A 5 -4.47 8.52 14.32
N THR A 6 -4.24 7.26 14.53
CA THR A 6 -5.14 6.23 15.05
C THR A 6 -6.09 5.57 14.03
N LYS A 7 -5.95 4.26 13.91
CA LYS A 7 -6.92 3.37 13.24
C LYS A 7 -8.36 3.61 13.72
N GLU A 8 -8.54 4.19 14.89
CA GLU A 8 -9.82 4.48 15.52
C GLU A 8 -10.59 5.63 14.84
N LYS A 9 -9.87 6.57 14.23
CA LYS A 9 -10.47 7.68 13.46
C LYS A 9 -10.71 7.36 11.99
N LEU A 10 -10.31 6.18 11.53
CA LEU A 10 -10.51 5.78 10.16
C LEU A 10 -11.97 5.43 9.91
N MET A 11 -12.48 5.88 8.79
CA MET A 11 -13.85 5.62 8.37
C MET A 11 -14.10 4.11 8.28
N ASP A 12 -15.20 3.66 8.82
CA ASP A 12 -15.64 2.28 8.66
C ASP A 12 -16.35 2.14 7.32
N VAL A 13 -15.64 1.53 6.37
CA VAL A 13 -16.21 1.22 5.06
C VAL A 13 -16.88 -0.12 5.18
N GLY A 14 -18.21 -0.12 5.36
CA GLY A 14 -18.99 -1.34 5.40
C GLY A 14 -18.88 -2.13 4.09
N ASP A 15 -19.05 -3.44 4.16
CA ASP A 15 -19.03 -4.32 2.98
C ASP A 15 -20.07 -3.92 1.93
N ASP A 16 -21.18 -3.31 2.36
CA ASP A 16 -22.22 -2.79 1.46
C ASP A 16 -21.72 -1.62 0.61
N TYR A 17 -20.86 -0.76 1.15
CA TYR A 17 -20.21 0.31 0.38
C TYR A 17 -19.26 -0.25 -0.67
N ILE A 18 -18.48 -1.25 -0.30
CA ILE A 18 -17.55 -1.93 -1.22
C ILE A 18 -18.34 -2.57 -2.37
N ARG A 19 -19.50 -3.16 -2.10
CA ARG A 19 -20.38 -3.74 -3.11
C ARG A 19 -21.01 -2.70 -4.04
N GLN A 20 -21.19 -1.48 -3.56
CA GLN A 20 -21.77 -0.37 -4.33
C GLN A 20 -20.73 0.40 -5.15
N ILE A 21 -19.43 0.15 -4.98
CA ILE A 21 -18.41 0.77 -5.83
C ILE A 21 -18.77 0.45 -7.29
N PRO A 22 -19.11 1.47 -8.08
CA PRO A 22 -19.57 1.23 -9.44
C PRO A 22 -18.46 0.50 -10.20
N LYS A 23 -18.83 -0.52 -10.93
CA LYS A 23 -17.95 -1.21 -11.88
C LYS A 23 -17.68 -0.26 -13.05
N SER A 24 -17.01 0.86 -12.77
CA SER A 24 -16.67 1.83 -13.79
C SER A 24 -15.64 1.24 -14.72
N ILE A 25 -15.68 1.64 -15.97
CA ILE A 25 -14.66 1.26 -16.96
C ILE A 25 -13.25 1.74 -16.59
N HIS A 26 -13.14 2.64 -15.62
CA HIS A 26 -11.88 3.20 -15.12
C HIS A 26 -11.33 2.48 -13.88
N GLU A 27 -12.08 1.54 -13.33
CA GLU A 27 -11.64 0.75 -12.18
C GLU A 27 -10.66 -0.34 -12.62
N THR A 28 -9.47 -0.33 -12.06
CA THR A 28 -8.49 -1.41 -12.22
C THR A 28 -8.64 -2.44 -11.12
N GLN A 29 -8.17 -3.66 -11.36
CA GLN A 29 -8.19 -4.73 -10.35
C GLN A 29 -7.46 -4.29 -9.08
N GLU A 30 -6.35 -3.58 -9.21
CA GLU A 30 -5.55 -3.13 -8.08
C GLU A 30 -6.30 -2.11 -7.22
N ASN A 31 -7.05 -1.20 -7.83
CA ASN A 31 -7.87 -0.25 -7.09
C ASN A 31 -8.98 -0.95 -6.34
N TYR A 32 -9.59 -1.94 -6.97
CA TYR A 32 -10.62 -2.76 -6.35
C TYR A 32 -10.06 -3.56 -5.16
N ASP A 33 -8.95 -4.26 -5.36
CA ASP A 33 -8.25 -5.00 -4.32
C ASP A 33 -7.84 -4.08 -3.16
N PHE A 34 -7.38 -2.87 -3.46
CA PHE A 34 -7.05 -1.86 -2.45
C PHE A 34 -8.23 -1.55 -1.54
N VAL A 35 -9.42 -1.34 -2.10
CA VAL A 35 -10.63 -1.01 -1.32
C VAL A 35 -11.13 -2.22 -0.54
N THR A 36 -11.15 -3.41 -1.14
CA THR A 36 -11.66 -4.62 -0.50
C THR A 36 -10.80 -5.08 0.67
N LEU A 37 -9.48 -4.89 0.59
CA LEU A 37 -8.57 -5.25 1.67
C LEU A 37 -8.48 -4.22 2.80
N TYR A 38 -9.06 -3.03 2.62
CA TYR A 38 -9.02 -1.97 3.63
C TYR A 38 -9.53 -2.44 4.99
N ASN A 39 -10.68 -3.11 5.01
CA ASN A 39 -11.29 -3.59 6.25
C ASN A 39 -10.44 -4.67 6.93
N GLU A 40 -9.81 -5.55 6.15
CA GLU A 40 -8.91 -6.58 6.69
C GLU A 40 -7.66 -5.96 7.32
N TRP A 41 -7.11 -4.94 6.67
CA TRP A 41 -6.00 -4.17 7.22
C TRP A 41 -6.41 -3.40 8.48
N LYS A 42 -7.57 -2.72 8.47
CA LYS A 42 -8.09 -1.95 9.60
C LYS A 42 -8.29 -2.83 10.84
N LYS A 43 -8.86 -4.03 10.65
CA LYS A 43 -9.04 -5.04 11.71
C LYS A 43 -7.71 -5.64 12.19
N GLY A 44 -6.61 -5.42 11.48
CA GLY A 44 -5.30 -5.98 11.79
C GLY A 44 -5.10 -7.43 11.36
N SER A 45 -6.07 -8.00 10.63
CA SER A 45 -5.98 -9.36 10.08
C SER A 45 -4.98 -9.45 8.93
N LEU A 46 -4.81 -8.38 8.14
CA LEU A 46 -3.85 -8.26 7.06
C LEU A 46 -2.67 -7.39 7.46
N ARG A 47 -1.46 -7.91 7.27
CA ARG A 47 -0.18 -7.26 7.57
C ARG A 47 0.69 -7.21 6.33
N LEU A 48 0.58 -6.14 5.55
CA LEU A 48 1.47 -5.91 4.41
C LEU A 48 2.71 -5.13 4.86
N ARG A 49 3.86 -5.49 4.31
CA ARG A 49 5.07 -4.67 4.45
C ARG A 49 4.94 -3.45 3.58
N CYS A 50 5.38 -2.30 4.07
CA CYS A 50 5.38 -1.09 3.27
C CYS A 50 6.65 -1.02 2.43
N HIS A 51 6.50 -1.11 1.11
CA HIS A 51 7.62 -0.98 0.17
C HIS A 51 7.90 0.46 -0.25
N SER A 52 7.02 1.42 0.05
CA SER A 52 7.23 2.82 -0.32
C SER A 52 8.47 3.43 0.33
N ILE A 53 8.87 2.95 1.50
CA ILE A 53 10.12 3.34 2.18
C ILE A 53 11.36 3.17 1.28
N TYR A 54 11.32 2.23 0.34
CA TYR A 54 12.42 1.96 -0.60
C TYR A 54 12.25 2.65 -1.96
N ASN A 55 11.03 3.06 -2.29
CA ASN A 55 10.67 3.50 -3.63
C ASN A 55 10.32 4.99 -3.70
N GLU A 56 10.29 5.69 -2.57
CA GLU A 56 9.91 7.08 -2.50
C GLU A 56 11.06 7.95 -1.99
N LEU A 57 11.19 9.12 -2.59
CA LEU A 57 12.00 10.21 -2.08
C LEU A 57 11.09 11.39 -1.80
N VAL A 58 11.06 11.80 -0.54
CA VAL A 58 10.35 13.00 -0.09
C VAL A 58 11.38 14.01 0.41
N ILE A 59 11.27 15.25 -0.03
CA ILE A 59 12.08 16.37 0.47
C ILE A 59 11.11 17.48 0.85
N HIS A 60 11.16 17.88 2.10
CA HIS A 60 10.36 18.99 2.60
C HIS A 60 10.97 20.33 2.17
N SER A 61 10.17 21.40 2.19
CA SER A 61 10.61 22.76 1.83
C SER A 61 11.77 23.29 2.71
N ASN A 62 11.90 22.78 3.92
CA ASN A 62 13.01 23.09 4.84
C ASN A 62 14.26 22.19 4.63
N GLY A 63 14.28 21.39 3.56
CA GLY A 63 15.39 20.51 3.23
C GLY A 63 15.40 19.16 3.95
N ASN A 64 14.47 18.91 4.89
CA ASN A 64 14.40 17.63 5.58
C ASN A 64 13.98 16.50 4.62
N VAL A 65 14.65 15.37 4.77
CA VAL A 65 14.35 14.12 4.04
C VAL A 65 13.75 13.12 5.01
N PRO A 66 12.40 13.01 5.10
CA PRO A 66 11.77 11.99 5.92
C PRO A 66 11.87 10.62 5.26
N ILE A 67 11.68 9.56 6.06
CA ILE A 67 11.66 8.17 5.58
C ILE A 67 10.49 7.89 4.62
N CYS A 68 9.38 8.58 4.80
CA CYS A 68 8.23 8.63 3.90
C CYS A 68 7.36 9.86 4.23
N GLN A 69 6.38 10.17 3.37
CA GLN A 69 5.53 11.35 3.56
C GLN A 69 4.63 11.33 4.83
N ASN A 70 4.47 10.16 5.47
CA ASN A 70 3.53 9.97 6.59
C ASN A 70 4.23 9.75 7.94
N LEU A 71 5.54 9.74 7.97
CA LEU A 71 6.31 9.55 9.19
C LEU A 71 7.25 10.74 9.40
N GLU A 72 7.25 11.30 10.59
CA GLU A 72 8.15 12.39 10.98
C GLU A 72 9.56 11.91 11.33
N VAL A 73 9.99 10.80 10.75
CA VAL A 73 11.33 10.24 10.94
C VAL A 73 12.27 10.80 9.88
N ILE A 74 13.12 11.73 10.28
CA ILE A 74 14.03 12.44 9.38
C ILE A 74 15.32 11.65 9.22
N LEU A 75 15.71 11.36 7.99
CA LEU A 75 16.94 10.67 7.62
C LEU A 75 18.13 11.63 7.50
N GLY A 76 17.87 12.88 7.15
CA GLY A 76 18.87 13.93 6.99
C GLY A 76 18.28 15.21 6.43
N ASN A 77 19.14 16.17 6.09
CA ASN A 77 18.75 17.44 5.48
C ASN A 77 19.65 17.74 4.28
N VAL A 78 19.05 18.06 3.12
CA VAL A 78 19.79 18.31 1.86
C VAL A 78 20.60 19.60 1.86
N TYR A 79 20.36 20.49 2.80
CA TYR A 79 21.20 21.69 2.98
C TYR A 79 22.48 21.40 3.79
N GLU A 80 22.54 20.25 4.48
CA GLU A 80 23.68 19.85 5.31
C GLU A 80 24.51 18.75 4.66
N LYS A 81 23.86 17.82 3.94
CA LYS A 81 24.47 16.63 3.33
C LYS A 81 23.86 16.35 1.98
N SER A 82 24.63 15.79 1.08
CA SER A 82 24.12 15.26 -0.19
C SER A 82 23.15 14.09 0.05
N LEU A 83 22.24 13.84 -0.90
CA LEU A 83 21.37 12.67 -0.84
C LEU A 83 22.14 11.36 -0.77
N ASP A 84 23.27 11.29 -1.48
CA ASP A 84 24.17 10.12 -1.45
C ASP A 84 24.71 9.86 -0.03
N GLU A 85 25.19 10.89 0.67
CA GLU A 85 25.64 10.77 2.05
C GLU A 85 24.49 10.39 3.01
N ILE A 86 23.30 10.94 2.81
CA ILE A 86 22.12 10.62 3.63
C ILE A 86 21.76 9.15 3.45
N PHE A 87 21.60 8.69 2.21
CA PHE A 87 21.09 7.33 1.95
C PHE A 87 22.13 6.23 2.17
N ASN A 88 23.42 6.52 1.99
CA ASN A 88 24.50 5.56 2.27
C ASN A 88 24.95 5.57 3.74
N SER A 89 24.35 6.39 4.60
CA SER A 89 24.70 6.39 6.01
C SER A 89 24.23 5.11 6.71
N ARG A 90 25.04 4.60 7.65
CA ARG A 90 24.68 3.45 8.48
C ARG A 90 23.42 3.70 9.30
N GLN A 91 23.22 4.94 9.74
CA GLN A 91 22.05 5.33 10.50
C GLN A 91 20.77 5.23 9.65
N THR A 92 20.80 5.75 8.43
CA THR A 92 19.68 5.64 7.48
C THR A 92 19.36 4.18 7.18
N ALA A 93 20.38 3.36 6.87
CA ALA A 93 20.18 1.94 6.60
C ALA A 93 19.50 1.21 7.79
N LYS A 94 19.92 1.50 9.03
CA LYS A 94 19.33 0.94 10.23
C LYS A 94 17.87 1.38 10.38
N THR A 95 17.60 2.68 10.22
CA THR A 95 16.26 3.25 10.33
C THR A 95 15.31 2.67 9.28
N ILE A 96 15.75 2.60 8.02
CA ILE A 96 14.96 1.99 6.93
C ILE A 96 14.65 0.52 7.25
N CYS A 97 15.65 -0.25 7.68
CA CYS A 97 15.45 -1.65 8.03
C CYS A 97 14.42 -1.82 9.15
N GLU A 98 14.53 -1.02 10.20
CA GLU A 98 13.61 -1.06 11.34
C GLU A 98 12.18 -0.75 10.93
N TYR A 99 11.95 0.34 10.20
CA TYR A 99 10.60 0.74 9.80
C TYR A 99 10.01 -0.16 8.70
N SER A 100 10.80 -0.63 7.75
CA SER A 100 10.31 -1.49 6.65
C SER A 100 9.72 -2.82 7.15
N HIS A 101 10.26 -3.37 8.24
CA HIS A 101 9.78 -4.64 8.80
C HIS A 101 8.46 -4.51 9.56
N HIS A 102 8.17 -3.35 10.14
CA HIS A 102 7.07 -3.18 11.08
C HIS A 102 6.03 -2.15 10.66
N CYS A 103 6.31 -1.36 9.63
CA CYS A 103 5.40 -0.31 9.22
C CYS A 103 4.18 -0.85 8.49
N ASN A 104 3.02 -0.76 9.14
CA ASN A 104 1.70 -1.07 8.60
C ASN A 104 0.67 -0.04 9.10
N ARG A 105 1.08 1.23 9.22
CA ARG A 105 0.29 2.28 9.90
C ARG A 105 -0.69 3.00 8.99
N CYS A 106 -0.46 3.03 7.68
CA CYS A 106 -1.30 3.77 6.76
C CYS A 106 -1.87 2.87 5.66
N TRP A 107 -3.00 3.30 5.10
CA TRP A 107 -3.63 2.66 3.95
C TRP A 107 -3.85 3.70 2.87
N ILE A 108 -2.81 3.94 2.08
CA ILE A 108 -2.81 4.93 0.99
C ILE A 108 -2.59 4.19 -0.31
N ASN A 109 -3.44 4.45 -1.32
CA ASN A 109 -3.43 3.74 -2.59
C ASN A 109 -2.04 3.73 -3.23
N TYR A 110 -1.38 4.88 -3.29
CA TYR A 110 -0.04 5.01 -3.85
C TYR A 110 0.98 4.06 -3.18
N HIS A 111 0.96 3.96 -1.85
CA HIS A 111 1.87 3.09 -1.09
C HIS A 111 1.48 1.62 -1.18
N ARG A 112 0.19 1.31 -1.10
CA ARG A 112 -0.30 -0.06 -0.95
C ARG A 112 -0.54 -0.80 -2.27
N LYS A 113 -0.67 -0.07 -3.36
CA LYS A 113 -0.89 -0.67 -4.68
C LYS A 113 0.20 -1.67 -5.05
N PHE A 114 1.46 -1.33 -4.80
CA PHE A 114 2.59 -2.22 -5.06
C PHE A 114 2.57 -3.45 -4.16
N ASP A 115 2.28 -3.28 -2.87
CA ASP A 115 2.18 -4.39 -1.91
C ASP A 115 1.08 -5.37 -2.31
N ILE A 116 -0.06 -4.85 -2.79
CA ILE A 116 -1.20 -5.66 -3.26
C ILE A 116 -0.84 -6.43 -4.52
N ILE A 117 -0.14 -5.81 -5.47
CA ILE A 117 0.34 -6.48 -6.68
C ILE A 117 1.30 -7.62 -6.32
N LEU A 118 2.20 -7.40 -5.36
CA LEU A 118 3.11 -8.44 -4.88
C LEU A 118 2.36 -9.58 -4.21
N LEU A 119 1.35 -9.28 -3.38
CA LEU A 119 0.51 -10.28 -2.73
C LEU A 119 -0.22 -11.15 -3.76
N ARG A 120 -0.86 -10.52 -4.76
CA ARG A 120 -1.51 -11.23 -5.89
C ARG A 120 -0.52 -12.07 -6.69
N SER A 121 0.69 -11.58 -6.86
CA SER A 121 1.74 -12.32 -7.59
C SER A 121 2.23 -13.51 -6.78
N ALA A 122 2.40 -13.35 -5.47
CA ALA A 122 2.81 -14.44 -4.59
C ALA A 122 1.80 -15.62 -4.60
N GLU A 123 0.50 -15.33 -4.70
CA GLU A 123 -0.55 -16.37 -4.78
C GLU A 123 -0.43 -17.28 -6.00
N LYS A 124 0.26 -16.85 -7.06
CA LYS A 124 0.50 -17.69 -8.26
C LYS A 124 1.57 -18.76 -8.03
N PHE A 125 2.46 -18.52 -7.07
CA PHE A 125 3.63 -19.37 -6.84
C PHE A 125 3.57 -20.12 -5.50
N PHE A 126 2.83 -19.61 -4.52
CA PHE A 126 2.78 -20.14 -3.18
C PHE A 126 1.35 -20.50 -2.75
N PRO A 127 1.17 -21.57 -1.96
CA PRO A 127 -0.14 -21.91 -1.43
C PRO A 127 -0.63 -20.83 -0.44
N LYS A 128 -1.93 -20.54 -0.47
CA LYS A 128 -2.57 -19.50 0.34
C LYS A 128 -2.21 -19.59 1.83
N ARG A 129 -2.14 -20.81 2.40
CA ARG A 129 -1.77 -21.01 3.82
C ARG A 129 -0.39 -20.46 4.16
N LEU A 130 0.58 -20.57 3.26
CA LEU A 130 1.92 -20.03 3.45
C LEU A 130 1.90 -18.49 3.41
N ILE A 131 1.14 -17.93 2.50
CA ILE A 131 0.98 -16.49 2.38
C ILE A 131 0.29 -15.93 3.62
N GLU A 132 -0.79 -16.55 4.09
CA GLU A 132 -1.52 -16.16 5.29
C GLU A 132 -0.65 -16.25 6.57
N PHE A 133 0.31 -17.14 6.60
CA PHE A 133 1.28 -17.22 7.72
C PHE A 133 2.11 -15.93 7.82
N PHE A 134 2.56 -15.37 6.69
CA PHE A 134 3.39 -14.18 6.66
C PHE A 134 2.57 -12.88 6.71
N TYR A 135 1.47 -12.83 5.97
CA TYR A 135 0.70 -11.60 5.76
C TYR A 135 -0.60 -11.54 6.57
N GLY A 136 -0.98 -12.60 7.24
CA GLY A 136 -2.24 -12.70 7.96
C GLY A 136 -3.41 -13.14 7.08
N LYS A 137 -4.57 -13.29 7.69
CA LYS A 137 -5.78 -13.72 6.97
C LYS A 137 -6.40 -12.58 6.17
N TYR A 138 -6.78 -12.87 4.95
CA TYR A 138 -7.46 -11.93 4.07
C TYR A 138 -8.37 -12.68 3.09
N GLN A 139 -9.36 -11.98 2.55
CA GLN A 139 -10.24 -12.50 1.51
C GLN A 139 -10.30 -11.49 0.36
N TRP A 140 -10.18 -12.02 -0.85
CA TRP A 140 -10.52 -11.27 -2.04
C TRP A 140 -12.03 -11.32 -2.22
N ASN A 141 -12.61 -10.19 -2.57
CA ASN A 141 -14.03 -10.17 -2.93
C ASN A 141 -14.16 -10.51 -4.43
N ASP A 142 -13.87 -11.76 -4.77
CA ASP A 142 -13.84 -12.25 -6.17
C ASP A 142 -15.23 -12.33 -6.81
N ASP A 143 -16.31 -12.23 -6.03
CA ASP A 143 -17.71 -12.26 -6.52
C ASP A 143 -18.06 -11.10 -7.45
N LEU A 144 -17.23 -10.08 -7.53
CA LEU A 144 -17.49 -8.89 -8.33
C LEU A 144 -16.95 -8.97 -9.76
N ASN A 145 -16.50 -10.13 -10.24
CA ASN A 145 -16.15 -10.36 -11.66
C ASN A 145 -15.34 -9.23 -12.35
N CYS A 146 -14.57 -8.48 -11.59
CA CYS A 146 -13.64 -7.49 -12.08
C CYS A 146 -12.29 -8.13 -12.40
N THR A 147 -12.28 -9.12 -13.28
CA THR A 147 -11.00 -9.58 -13.83
C THR A 147 -10.52 -8.60 -14.89
N TYR A 148 -9.23 -8.34 -14.95
CA TYR A 148 -8.58 -7.58 -16.03
C TYR A 148 -9.08 -8.02 -17.42
N LYS A 149 -9.38 -9.30 -17.61
CA LYS A 149 -9.94 -9.86 -18.85
C LYS A 149 -11.34 -9.31 -19.14
N ALA A 150 -12.19 -9.16 -18.16
CA ALA A 150 -13.54 -8.60 -18.34
C ALA A 150 -13.48 -7.10 -18.69
N TYR A 151 -12.56 -6.37 -18.06
CA TYR A 151 -12.30 -4.97 -18.34
C TYR A 151 -11.80 -4.74 -19.77
N PHE A 152 -10.78 -5.46 -20.22
CA PHE A 152 -10.29 -5.36 -21.61
C PHE A 152 -11.32 -5.81 -22.66
N LYS A 153 -12.13 -6.82 -22.34
CA LYS A 153 -13.23 -7.24 -23.23
C LYS A 153 -14.28 -6.13 -23.38
N LYS A 154 -14.58 -5.42 -22.28
CA LYS A 154 -15.54 -4.31 -22.27
C LYS A 154 -15.01 -3.13 -23.07
N ILE A 155 -13.74 -2.74 -22.91
CA ILE A 155 -13.11 -1.67 -23.70
C ILE A 155 -13.09 -2.03 -25.19
N LYS A 156 -12.70 -3.23 -25.57
CA LYS A 156 -12.71 -3.68 -26.97
C LYS A 156 -14.09 -3.58 -27.62
N ASN A 157 -15.16 -3.75 -26.84
CA ASN A 157 -16.53 -3.64 -27.33
C ASN A 157 -17.04 -2.18 -27.41
N LEU A 158 -16.41 -1.24 -26.69
CA LEU A 158 -16.74 0.19 -26.71
C LEU A 158 -15.98 0.96 -27.82
N VAL A 159 -14.87 0.39 -28.30
CA VAL A 159 -14.04 0.98 -29.37
C VAL A 159 -14.41 0.43 -30.77
N LYS A 160 -15.33 -0.53 -30.83
CA LYS A 160 -16.00 -0.98 -32.09
C LYS A 160 -17.30 -0.24 -32.29
#